data_42652e979bca5f3ab4fc365427515fd2
#
_entry.id   42652e979bca5f3ab4fc365427515fd2
#
_cell.length_a   1.000
_cell.length_b   1.000
_cell.length_c   1.000
_cell.angle_alpha   90.00
_cell.angle_beta   90.00
_cell.angle_gamma   90.00
#
_symmetry.space_group_name_H-M   'P 1'
#
loop_
_entity.id
_entity.type
_entity.pdbx_description
1 polymer ?
#
loop_
_entity_poly.entity_id
_entity_poly.type
_entity_poly.pdbx_seq_one_letter_code
_entity_poly.pdbx_strand_id
1 'polypeptide(L)'
;MATYVYWMMKGLGHEKVKVLDGTAEDWAASGRTITKDAHILPGKIYTPAETANYTATYDFVKSGQAQIVDARTLQDFGSGSIPGSISIPYASVLSGKRIKGEDQLNKVFMMLDKDKPVVVFTNTGMKGSVVWFALKMMDYDARLYNYRDWMANQEQKGDAAD
;
A
#
# COMPACT_ATOMS: atom_id res chain seq x y z
N MET A 1 -8.60 -4.10 -3.48
CA MET A 1 -9.33 -2.80 -3.54
C MET A 1 -9.55 -2.21 -2.14
N ALA A 2 -10.01 -2.97 -1.14
CA ALA A 2 -10.28 -2.46 0.21
C ALA A 2 -9.07 -1.77 0.88
N THR A 3 -7.88 -2.34 0.78
CA THR A 3 -6.64 -1.77 1.34
C THR A 3 -6.27 -0.43 0.72
N TYR A 4 -6.54 -0.22 -0.56
CA TYR A 4 -6.30 1.06 -1.24
C TYR A 4 -7.27 2.15 -0.74
N VAL A 5 -8.56 1.81 -0.61
CA VAL A 5 -9.55 2.73 0.00
C VAL A 5 -9.18 3.03 1.45
N TYR A 6 -8.77 2.04 2.22
CA TYR A 6 -8.29 2.22 3.58
C TYR A 6 -7.11 3.21 3.64
N TRP A 7 -6.08 3.00 2.80
CA TRP A 7 -4.93 3.89 2.71
C TRP A 7 -5.36 5.34 2.38
N MET A 8 -6.22 5.51 1.38
CA MET A 8 -6.73 6.81 0.97
C MET A 8 -7.49 7.50 2.12
N MET A 9 -8.41 6.78 2.78
CA MET A 9 -9.18 7.33 3.89
C MET A 9 -8.29 7.71 5.08
N LYS A 10 -7.30 6.89 5.40
CA LYS A 10 -6.31 7.20 6.45
C LYS A 10 -5.49 8.43 6.08
N GLY A 11 -5.04 8.55 4.83
CA GLY A 11 -4.31 9.71 4.32
C GLY A 11 -5.13 11.01 4.35
N LEU A 12 -6.44 10.92 4.25
CA LEU A 12 -7.39 12.05 4.37
C LEU A 12 -7.80 12.34 5.84
N GLY A 13 -7.17 11.71 6.82
CA GLY A 13 -7.40 11.97 8.24
C GLY A 13 -8.57 11.19 8.87
N HIS A 14 -9.15 10.20 8.18
CA HIS A 14 -10.18 9.36 8.78
C HIS A 14 -9.55 8.34 9.74
N GLU A 15 -9.75 8.52 11.03
CA GLU A 15 -9.21 7.62 12.05
C GLU A 15 -10.03 6.34 12.19
N LYS A 16 -11.38 6.45 12.12
CA LYS A 16 -12.32 5.35 12.36
C LYS A 16 -12.61 4.53 11.10
N VAL A 17 -11.56 4.05 10.44
CA VAL A 17 -11.66 3.20 9.25
C VAL A 17 -11.14 1.81 9.59
N LYS A 18 -11.84 0.77 9.11
CA LYS A 18 -11.46 -0.64 9.28
C LYS A 18 -11.61 -1.37 7.96
N VAL A 19 -10.81 -2.39 7.76
CA VAL A 19 -10.96 -3.35 6.65
C VAL A 19 -11.60 -4.62 7.21
N LEU A 20 -12.66 -5.10 6.56
CA LEU A 20 -13.27 -6.36 6.90
C LEU A 20 -12.32 -7.50 6.49
N ASP A 21 -11.98 -8.37 7.43
CA ASP A 21 -11.25 -9.60 7.14
C ASP A 21 -12.21 -10.68 6.66
N GLY A 22 -12.58 -10.60 5.41
CA GLY A 22 -13.51 -11.55 4.78
C GLY A 22 -14.09 -11.03 3.47
N THR A 23 -14.88 -11.88 2.85
CA THR A 23 -15.63 -11.57 1.61
C THR A 23 -17.10 -11.32 1.92
N ALA A 24 -17.88 -10.88 0.92
CA ALA A 24 -19.33 -10.78 1.05
C ALA A 24 -19.98 -12.16 1.29
N GLU A 25 -19.40 -13.21 0.72
CA GLU A 25 -19.81 -14.59 0.94
C GLU A 25 -19.57 -15.03 2.39
N ASP A 26 -18.40 -14.71 2.97
CA ASP A 26 -18.09 -14.98 4.38
C ASP A 26 -19.06 -14.24 5.32
N TRP A 27 -19.40 -12.99 4.97
CA TRP A 27 -20.38 -12.21 5.71
C TRP A 27 -21.76 -12.86 5.71
N ALA A 28 -22.25 -13.27 4.53
CA ALA A 28 -23.53 -13.97 4.40
C ALA A 28 -23.54 -15.30 5.14
N ALA A 29 -22.47 -16.09 5.02
CA ALA A 29 -22.33 -17.40 5.68
C ALA A 29 -22.29 -17.27 7.21
N SER A 30 -21.89 -16.11 7.77
CA SER A 30 -21.91 -15.83 9.20
C SER A 30 -23.30 -15.46 9.74
N GLY A 31 -24.37 -15.58 8.93
CA GLY A 31 -25.74 -15.27 9.32
C GLY A 31 -26.03 -13.76 9.43
N ARG A 32 -25.14 -12.90 8.92
CA ARG A 32 -25.32 -11.44 8.96
C ARG A 32 -26.17 -10.98 7.79
N THR A 33 -27.01 -10.00 8.06
CA THR A 33 -27.94 -9.46 7.06
C THR A 33 -27.22 -8.73 5.94
N ILE A 34 -27.60 -9.01 4.70
CA ILE A 34 -27.28 -8.23 3.52
C ILE A 34 -28.57 -7.58 3.03
N THR A 35 -28.56 -6.27 2.88
CA THR A 35 -29.70 -5.51 2.33
C THR A 35 -29.30 -4.80 1.05
N LYS A 36 -30.27 -4.55 0.19
CA LYS A 36 -30.13 -3.67 -0.98
C LYS A 36 -30.59 -2.25 -0.67
N ASP A 37 -31.03 -1.99 0.54
CA ASP A 37 -31.52 -0.65 0.94
C ASP A 37 -30.34 0.32 0.98
N ALA A 38 -30.49 1.42 0.24
CA ALA A 38 -29.52 2.50 0.27
C ALA A 38 -29.74 3.34 1.54
N HIS A 39 -28.72 3.38 2.41
CA HIS A 39 -28.74 4.27 3.55
C HIS A 39 -28.29 5.66 3.12
N ILE A 40 -29.25 6.59 3.01
CA ILE A 40 -28.96 7.98 2.64
C ILE A 40 -28.58 8.73 3.92
N LEU A 41 -27.31 9.11 4.00
CA LEU A 41 -26.81 9.96 5.07
C LEU A 41 -27.08 11.44 4.74
N PRO A 42 -27.39 12.30 5.75
CA PRO A 42 -27.46 13.73 5.51
C PRO A 42 -26.13 14.26 4.99
N GLY A 43 -26.19 15.17 4.02
CA GLY A 43 -25.02 15.84 3.46
C GLY A 43 -24.25 16.58 4.56
N LYS A 44 -22.93 16.45 4.55
CA LYS A 44 -22.01 17.22 5.39
C LYS A 44 -20.91 17.82 4.53
N ILE A 45 -20.47 19.02 4.91
CA ILE A 45 -19.24 19.59 4.36
C ILE A 45 -18.08 18.79 4.93
N TYR A 46 -17.27 18.21 4.04
CA TYR A 46 -16.08 17.47 4.40
C TYR A 46 -14.83 18.32 4.12
N THR A 47 -14.00 18.52 5.13
CA THR A 47 -12.69 19.15 5.00
C THR A 47 -11.64 18.08 5.25
N PRO A 48 -10.86 17.66 4.23
CA PRO A 48 -9.82 16.67 4.42
C PRO A 48 -8.72 17.22 5.32
N ALA A 49 -8.26 16.42 6.26
CA ALA A 49 -7.05 16.66 7.01
C ALA A 49 -5.95 15.78 6.40
N GLU A 50 -5.11 16.33 5.53
CA GLU A 50 -4.02 15.57 4.94
C GLU A 50 -3.03 15.14 6.03
N THR A 51 -2.78 13.84 6.14
CA THR A 51 -1.75 13.27 7.01
C THR A 51 -0.57 12.83 6.16
N ALA A 52 0.57 13.49 6.34
CA ALA A 52 1.76 13.35 5.49
C ALA A 52 2.42 11.96 5.50
N ASN A 53 2.05 11.07 6.42
CA ASN A 53 2.83 9.86 6.69
C ASN A 53 2.42 8.60 5.90
N TYR A 54 1.49 8.69 4.95
CA TYR A 54 1.02 7.52 4.18
C TYR A 54 1.54 7.48 2.75
N THR A 55 2.10 8.58 2.26
CA THR A 55 2.66 8.71 0.91
C THR A 55 4.13 9.15 1.00
N ALA A 56 5.00 8.50 0.24
CA ALA A 56 6.39 8.92 0.09
C ALA A 56 6.52 9.92 -1.07
N THR A 57 7.46 10.86 -0.94
CA THR A 57 7.88 11.76 -2.01
C THR A 57 9.06 11.17 -2.78
N TYR A 58 9.32 11.66 -3.99
CA TYR A 58 10.50 11.28 -4.78
C TYR A 58 11.80 11.50 -3.99
N ASP A 59 11.94 12.67 -3.34
CA ASP A 59 13.15 12.99 -2.56
C ASP A 59 13.36 12.04 -1.39
N PHE A 60 12.29 11.65 -0.70
CA PHE A 60 12.38 10.66 0.36
C PHE A 60 12.81 9.29 -0.15
N VAL A 61 12.27 8.84 -1.29
CA VAL A 61 12.69 7.58 -1.94
C VAL A 61 14.16 7.63 -2.32
N LYS A 62 14.63 8.77 -2.86
CA LYS A 62 16.01 8.96 -3.32
C LYS A 62 17.01 9.14 -2.17
N SER A 63 16.56 9.56 -0.99
CA SER A 63 17.45 9.91 0.15
C SER A 63 18.22 8.71 0.72
N GLY A 64 17.81 7.47 0.41
CA GLY A 64 18.40 6.26 1.00
C GLY A 64 18.01 6.00 2.47
N GLN A 65 17.11 6.82 3.05
CA GLN A 65 16.67 6.67 4.43
C GLN A 65 15.65 5.52 4.62
N ALA A 66 15.00 5.09 3.54
CA ALA A 66 13.98 4.05 3.56
C ALA A 66 14.43 2.79 2.82
N GLN A 67 13.91 1.67 3.25
CA GLN A 67 13.95 0.41 2.49
C GLN A 67 12.89 0.48 1.40
N ILE A 68 13.27 0.19 0.17
CA ILE A 68 12.36 0.30 -0.98
C ILE A 68 11.85 -1.08 -1.36
N VAL A 69 10.54 -1.27 -1.39
CA VAL A 69 9.88 -2.53 -1.73
C VAL A 69 9.13 -2.38 -3.05
N ASP A 70 9.53 -3.17 -4.03
CA ASP A 70 8.79 -3.33 -5.28
C ASP A 70 7.72 -4.41 -5.10
N ALA A 71 6.46 -4.00 -5.08
CA ALA A 71 5.32 -4.90 -4.92
C ALA A 71 4.69 -5.32 -6.26
N ARG A 72 5.35 -5.04 -7.39
CA ARG A 72 4.93 -5.50 -8.72
C ARG A 72 5.21 -7.00 -8.89
N THR A 73 5.02 -7.51 -10.08
CA THR A 73 5.38 -8.89 -10.41
C THR A 73 6.89 -9.06 -10.51
N LEU A 74 7.39 -10.30 -10.39
CA LEU A 74 8.82 -10.59 -10.61
C LEU A 74 9.26 -10.23 -12.03
N GLN A 75 8.38 -10.35 -13.01
CA GLN A 75 8.65 -9.93 -14.39
C GLN A 75 8.85 -8.42 -14.48
N ASP A 76 7.95 -7.62 -13.86
CA ASP A 76 8.09 -6.16 -13.82
C ASP A 76 9.37 -5.74 -13.11
N PHE A 77 9.71 -6.39 -11.99
CA PHE A 77 10.95 -6.16 -11.26
C PHE A 77 12.17 -6.42 -12.11
N GLY A 78 12.19 -7.55 -12.85
CA GLY A 78 13.29 -7.92 -13.74
C GLY A 78 13.43 -7.01 -14.96
N SER A 79 12.33 -6.35 -15.39
CA SER A 79 12.35 -5.37 -16.51
C SER A 79 12.86 -3.99 -16.09
N GLY A 80 13.09 -3.75 -14.81
CA GLY A 80 13.60 -2.50 -14.23
C GLY A 80 12.85 -2.11 -12.97
N SER A 81 13.58 -1.60 -12.00
CA SER A 81 13.06 -1.23 -10.68
C SER A 81 13.80 -0.03 -10.12
N ILE A 82 13.33 0.54 -9.02
CA ILE A 82 14.08 1.56 -8.29
C ILE A 82 15.36 0.93 -7.75
N PRO A 83 16.54 1.53 -7.98
CA PRO A 83 17.81 0.96 -7.50
C PRO A 83 17.80 0.66 -6.00
N GLY A 84 18.30 -0.51 -5.61
CA GLY A 84 18.34 -0.97 -4.22
C GLY A 84 17.00 -1.48 -3.68
N SER A 85 15.95 -1.59 -4.51
CA SER A 85 14.67 -2.13 -4.06
C SER A 85 14.70 -3.66 -3.87
N ILE A 86 13.88 -4.11 -2.91
CA ILE A 86 13.65 -5.52 -2.59
C ILE A 86 12.33 -5.95 -3.25
N SER A 87 12.34 -7.05 -3.99
CA SER A 87 11.11 -7.57 -4.60
C SER A 87 10.27 -8.34 -3.60
N ILE A 88 9.09 -7.79 -3.28
CA ILE A 88 8.05 -8.47 -2.49
C ILE A 88 6.73 -8.34 -3.26
N PRO A 89 6.45 -9.20 -4.25
CA PRO A 89 5.25 -9.14 -5.04
C PRO A 89 3.99 -9.13 -4.17
N TYR A 90 2.99 -8.34 -4.53
CA TYR A 90 1.75 -8.19 -3.75
C TYR A 90 1.07 -9.52 -3.42
N ALA A 91 1.21 -10.53 -4.29
CA ALA A 91 0.66 -11.86 -4.05
C ALA A 91 1.37 -12.60 -2.89
N SER A 92 2.60 -12.23 -2.55
CA SER A 92 3.38 -12.86 -1.47
C SER A 92 2.75 -12.68 -0.10
N VAL A 93 1.97 -11.62 0.11
CA VAL A 93 1.29 -11.34 1.38
C VAL A 93 -0.14 -11.90 1.43
N LEU A 94 -0.59 -12.59 0.39
CA LEU A 94 -1.94 -13.13 0.30
C LEU A 94 -1.98 -14.66 0.47
N SER A 95 -3.04 -15.13 1.11
CA SER A 95 -3.50 -16.52 1.12
C SER A 95 -4.93 -16.53 0.57
N GLY A 96 -5.09 -16.89 -0.70
CA GLY A 96 -6.34 -16.73 -1.43
C GLY A 96 -6.77 -15.26 -1.50
N LYS A 97 -7.95 -14.93 -0.98
CA LYS A 97 -8.50 -13.57 -0.97
C LYS A 97 -8.18 -12.78 0.33
N ARG A 98 -7.47 -13.38 1.28
CA ARG A 98 -7.15 -12.81 2.60
C ARG A 98 -5.67 -12.48 2.71
N ILE A 99 -5.33 -11.54 3.59
CA ILE A 99 -3.95 -11.32 3.99
C ILE A 99 -3.49 -12.49 4.87
N LYS A 100 -2.25 -12.90 4.70
CA LYS A 100 -1.61 -13.94 5.51
C LYS A 100 -1.59 -13.56 7.00
N GLY A 101 -1.60 -14.57 7.86
CA GLY A 101 -1.41 -14.38 9.30
C GLY A 101 0.03 -13.95 9.64
N GLU A 102 0.20 -13.49 10.87
CA GLU A 102 1.43 -12.89 11.40
C GLU A 102 2.69 -13.74 11.15
N ASP A 103 2.66 -15.05 11.50
CA ASP A 103 3.80 -15.95 11.31
C ASP A 103 4.25 -16.06 9.85
N GLN A 104 3.30 -16.02 8.92
CA GLN A 104 3.58 -16.08 7.50
C GLN A 104 4.11 -14.74 6.98
N LEU A 105 3.58 -13.62 7.48
CA LEU A 105 4.05 -12.28 7.14
C LEU A 105 5.46 -12.03 7.66
N ASN A 106 5.80 -12.51 8.86
CA ASN A 106 7.16 -12.46 9.40
C ASN A 106 8.17 -13.12 8.44
N LYS A 107 7.79 -14.24 7.82
CA LYS A 107 8.66 -14.91 6.82
C LYS A 107 8.76 -14.10 5.52
N VAL A 108 7.68 -13.44 5.09
CA VAL A 108 7.69 -12.60 3.88
C VAL A 108 8.56 -11.37 4.07
N PHE A 109 8.52 -10.76 5.26
CA PHE A 109 9.22 -9.51 5.58
C PHE A 109 10.57 -9.71 6.27
N MET A 110 11.08 -10.95 6.36
CA MET A 110 12.31 -11.29 7.09
C MET A 110 13.56 -10.52 6.62
N MET A 111 13.53 -9.99 5.40
CA MET A 111 14.63 -9.19 4.84
C MET A 111 14.53 -7.70 5.20
N LEU A 112 13.43 -7.26 5.80
CA LEU A 112 13.20 -5.87 6.16
C LEU A 112 13.59 -5.62 7.62
N ASP A 113 14.26 -4.50 7.83
CA ASP A 113 14.58 -3.96 9.15
C ASP A 113 13.36 -3.19 9.67
N LYS A 114 12.84 -3.60 10.84
CA LYS A 114 11.63 -3.01 11.41
C LYS A 114 11.85 -1.58 11.94
N ASP A 115 13.08 -1.24 12.25
CA ASP A 115 13.44 0.08 12.77
C ASP A 115 13.65 1.14 11.66
N LYS A 116 13.56 0.73 10.39
CA LYS A 116 13.69 1.62 9.24
C LYS A 116 12.37 1.80 8.51
N PRO A 117 12.08 3.02 8.02
CA PRO A 117 10.93 3.25 7.17
C PRO A 117 10.95 2.35 5.92
N VAL A 118 9.77 1.93 5.47
CA VAL A 118 9.59 1.14 4.26
C VAL A 118 8.75 1.91 3.27
N VAL A 119 9.23 2.03 2.04
CA VAL A 119 8.46 2.59 0.92
C VAL A 119 8.05 1.47 0.00
N VAL A 120 6.75 1.26 -0.17
CA VAL A 120 6.20 0.26 -1.08
C VAL A 120 5.73 0.93 -2.35
N PHE A 121 6.12 0.42 -3.51
CA PHE A 121 5.64 0.97 -4.77
C PHE A 121 5.06 -0.08 -5.71
N THR A 122 4.17 0.38 -6.58
CA THR A 122 3.70 -0.26 -7.81
C THR A 122 3.38 0.83 -8.84
N ASN A 123 3.02 0.44 -10.06
CA ASN A 123 2.71 1.39 -11.13
C ASN A 123 1.58 2.38 -10.78
N THR A 124 0.59 1.98 -9.97
CA THR A 124 -0.57 2.81 -9.61
C THR A 124 -0.86 2.86 -8.11
N GLY A 125 -0.06 2.20 -7.27
CA GLY A 125 -0.30 2.09 -5.84
C GLY A 125 -1.38 1.09 -5.41
N MET A 126 -2.33 0.71 -6.28
CA MET A 126 -3.45 -0.16 -5.89
C MET A 126 -3.01 -1.53 -5.37
N LYS A 127 -2.15 -2.24 -6.10
CA LYS A 127 -1.60 -3.53 -5.65
C LYS A 127 -0.58 -3.33 -4.51
N GLY A 128 0.18 -2.23 -4.56
CA GLY A 128 1.10 -1.85 -3.48
C GLY A 128 0.42 -1.64 -2.13
N SER A 129 -0.83 -1.16 -2.14
CA SER A 129 -1.59 -0.97 -0.90
C SER A 129 -1.84 -2.25 -0.11
N VAL A 130 -1.81 -3.42 -0.76
CA VAL A 130 -1.96 -4.72 -0.10
C VAL A 130 -0.73 -5.04 0.74
N VAL A 131 0.48 -4.84 0.17
CA VAL A 131 1.75 -5.03 0.88
C VAL A 131 1.90 -3.96 1.96
N TRP A 132 1.59 -2.69 1.64
CA TRP A 132 1.58 -1.60 2.62
C TRP A 132 0.67 -1.91 3.82
N PHE A 133 -0.54 -2.40 3.57
CA PHE A 133 -1.47 -2.76 4.63
C PHE A 133 -0.94 -3.91 5.49
N ALA A 134 -0.37 -4.95 4.86
CA ALA A 134 0.27 -6.06 5.58
C ALA A 134 1.45 -5.57 6.46
N LEU A 135 2.28 -4.65 5.96
CA LEU A 135 3.34 -4.02 6.74
C LEU A 135 2.79 -3.22 7.92
N LYS A 136 1.71 -2.45 7.72
CA LYS A 136 1.05 -1.71 8.81
C LYS A 136 0.44 -2.64 9.87
N MET A 137 -0.08 -3.81 9.49
CA MET A 137 -0.54 -4.84 10.44
C MET A 137 0.62 -5.40 11.29
N MET A 138 1.85 -5.34 10.79
CA MET A 138 3.07 -5.79 11.45
C MET A 138 3.84 -4.64 12.12
N ASP A 139 3.20 -3.46 12.28
CA ASP A 139 3.75 -2.24 12.92
C ASP A 139 4.98 -1.62 12.24
N TYR A 140 5.17 -1.84 10.93
CA TYR A 140 6.18 -1.11 10.17
C TYR A 140 5.77 0.34 9.91
N ASP A 141 6.73 1.28 9.88
CA ASP A 141 6.53 2.62 9.30
C ASP A 141 6.56 2.49 7.77
N ALA A 142 5.40 2.21 7.19
CA ALA A 142 5.25 1.98 5.76
C ALA A 142 4.50 3.12 5.05
N ARG A 143 5.01 3.50 3.86
CA ARG A 143 4.45 4.53 2.98
C ARG A 143 4.27 3.98 1.57
N LEU A 144 3.26 4.46 0.85
CA LEU A 144 3.09 4.13 -0.58
C LEU A 144 3.81 5.14 -1.46
N TYR A 145 4.27 4.66 -2.61
CA TYR A 145 4.87 5.47 -3.66
C TYR A 145 4.36 5.03 -5.04
N ASN A 146 4.36 5.95 -6.00
CA ASN A 146 3.95 5.70 -7.37
C ASN A 146 5.19 5.58 -8.28
N TYR A 147 5.37 4.42 -8.92
CA TYR A 147 6.52 4.20 -9.82
C TYR A 147 6.53 5.14 -11.02
N ARG A 148 5.36 5.58 -11.49
CA ARG A 148 5.30 6.57 -12.59
C ARG A 148 5.93 7.91 -12.19
N ASP A 149 5.80 8.32 -10.92
CA ASP A 149 6.46 9.52 -10.41
C ASP A 149 7.99 9.35 -10.43
N TRP A 150 8.50 8.17 -10.05
CA TRP A 150 9.92 7.86 -10.18
C TRP A 150 10.41 8.00 -11.62
N MET A 151 9.72 7.39 -12.58
CA MET A 151 10.10 7.43 -14.01
C MET A 151 10.08 8.85 -14.55
N ALA A 152 9.03 9.62 -14.28
CA ALA A 152 8.92 11.01 -14.73
C ALA A 152 10.05 11.90 -14.21
N ASN A 153 10.48 11.70 -12.94
CA ASN A 153 11.61 12.44 -12.38
C ASN A 153 12.98 11.99 -12.90
N GLN A 154 13.09 10.79 -13.47
CA GLN A 154 14.32 10.34 -14.15
C GLN A 154 14.42 10.96 -15.55
N GLU A 155 13.32 11.00 -16.33
CA GLU A 155 13.26 11.59 -17.67
C GLU A 155 13.61 13.08 -17.66
N GLN A 156 13.04 13.86 -16.73
CA GLN A 156 13.34 15.28 -16.57
C GLN A 156 14.83 15.58 -16.28
N LYS A 157 15.56 14.63 -15.74
CA LYS A 157 17.00 14.78 -15.44
C LYS A 157 17.88 14.37 -16.62
N GLY A 158 17.42 13.47 -17.48
CA GLY A 158 18.07 13.13 -18.74
C GLY A 158 18.10 14.34 -19.68
N ASP A 159 16.95 15.01 -19.83
CA ASP A 159 16.80 16.18 -20.71
C ASP A 159 17.53 17.44 -20.21
N ALA A 160 17.87 17.51 -18.93
CA ALA A 160 18.60 18.66 -18.35
C ALA A 160 20.14 18.49 -18.38
N ALA A 161 20.62 17.33 -18.83
CA ALA A 161 22.05 16.97 -18.87
C ALA A 161 22.65 17.02 -20.30
N ASP A 162 21.82 17.25 -21.32
CA ASP A 162 22.18 17.51 -22.71
C ASP A 162 22.07 19.02 -23.03
#